data_72b9fb6651aa4ceaffc26bcd2f01a686
#
_entry.id   72b9fb6651aa4ceaffc26bcd2f01a686
#
_cell.length_a   1.000
_cell.length_b   1.000
_cell.length_c   1.000
_cell.angle_alpha   90.00
_cell.angle_beta   90.00
_cell.angle_gamma   90.00
#
_symmetry.space_group_name_H-M   'P 1'
#
loop_
_entity.id
_entity.type
_entity.pdbx_description
1 polymer ?
#
loop_
_entity_poly.entity_id
_entity_poly.type
_entity_poly.pdbx_seq_one_letter_code
_entity_poly.pdbx_strand_id
1 'polypeptide(L)'
;MDFIDQIKGISQQIQKLREQVLTEEATKNAFVMPFINALDYNVFNPTEVCPEFHADVPGVKGEKVDYAIMMDGAPIILIECKCWNASLENPKHNSQLYRYFCVTKAKFGILTNGILYRFYTDIKQNNLMDEKPFFEFNMMDFSESSVTELKRFSKAAFNPEQMTDFATNLLYTTEIKRIMAEQLTEPSADFVKFFASQVYTGRQTTAVVEKFTEITKRSLKEFINDRITDRLKSAIDLPDTTATPTDTPESVSVVEPLPSDGIVTTEEELEGFHIVKSILREVVDVTLLQYKDTKSYFGINLEGKPSKTICRLWLKPDKKFVGILDPDGKEARKPISNLNEIYGLAEILKDRVKYLTQNNPKQPKTIES
;
A
#
# COMPACT_ATOMS: atom_id res chain seq x y z
N MET A 1 0.36 -25.47 -1.06
CA MET A 1 0.96 -24.13 -1.32
C MET A 1 -0.16 -23.14 -1.09
N ASP A 2 0.08 -22.11 -0.29
CA ASP A 2 -0.98 -21.12 -0.02
C ASP A 2 -1.26 -20.30 -1.28
N PHE A 3 -2.47 -19.78 -1.44
CA PHE A 3 -2.88 -18.99 -2.61
C PHE A 3 -1.95 -17.79 -2.85
N ILE A 4 -1.55 -17.09 -1.78
CA ILE A 4 -0.61 -15.97 -1.88
C ILE A 4 0.76 -16.38 -2.42
N ASP A 5 1.23 -17.59 -2.08
CA ASP A 5 2.52 -18.10 -2.58
C ASP A 5 2.44 -18.43 -4.07
N GLN A 6 1.29 -18.93 -4.53
CA GLN A 6 1.05 -19.17 -5.96
C GLN A 6 1.07 -17.85 -6.74
N ILE A 7 0.39 -16.81 -6.25
CA ILE A 7 0.38 -15.48 -6.87
C ILE A 7 1.80 -14.87 -6.88
N LYS A 8 2.55 -14.97 -5.78
CA LYS A 8 3.97 -14.55 -5.73
C LYS A 8 4.83 -15.31 -6.75
N GLY A 9 4.60 -16.62 -6.88
CA GLY A 9 5.29 -17.46 -7.87
C GLY A 9 5.04 -16.99 -9.31
N ILE A 10 3.79 -16.71 -9.67
CA ILE A 10 3.43 -16.18 -11.01
C ILE A 10 4.05 -14.79 -11.21
N SER A 11 4.01 -13.91 -10.23
CA SER A 11 4.66 -12.59 -10.30
C SER A 11 6.16 -12.71 -10.60
N GLN A 12 6.87 -13.60 -9.91
CA GLN A 12 8.29 -13.87 -10.18
C GLN A 12 8.53 -14.44 -11.58
N GLN A 13 7.64 -15.31 -12.06
CA GLN A 13 7.70 -15.85 -13.41
C GLN A 13 7.52 -14.73 -14.46
N ILE A 14 6.57 -13.84 -14.29
CA ILE A 14 6.36 -12.67 -15.15
C ILE A 14 7.63 -11.83 -15.21
N GLN A 15 8.24 -11.50 -14.06
CA GLN A 15 9.47 -10.71 -14.00
C GLN A 15 10.62 -11.32 -14.83
N LYS A 16 10.73 -12.65 -14.80
CA LYS A 16 11.79 -13.37 -15.51
C LYS A 16 11.54 -13.52 -17.01
N LEU A 17 10.28 -13.69 -17.41
CA LEU A 17 9.94 -14.13 -18.77
C LEU A 17 9.35 -13.02 -19.67
N ARG A 18 8.89 -11.89 -19.13
CA ARG A 18 8.16 -10.88 -19.90
C ARG A 18 8.89 -10.40 -21.15
N GLU A 19 10.22 -10.27 -21.09
CA GLU A 19 11.03 -9.82 -22.23
C GLU A 19 11.11 -10.87 -23.35
N GLN A 20 10.79 -12.15 -23.05
CA GLN A 20 10.78 -13.25 -24.00
C GLN A 20 9.39 -13.56 -24.56
N VAL A 21 8.34 -13.05 -23.91
CA VAL A 21 6.93 -13.23 -24.29
C VAL A 21 6.54 -12.13 -25.28
N LEU A 22 6.61 -12.39 -26.58
CA LEU A 22 6.47 -11.36 -27.62
C LEU A 22 5.08 -11.29 -28.26
N THR A 23 4.20 -12.25 -27.99
CA THR A 23 2.87 -12.34 -28.61
C THR A 23 1.77 -12.48 -27.58
N GLU A 24 0.54 -12.20 -28.02
CA GLU A 24 -0.67 -12.38 -27.19
C GLU A 24 -0.84 -13.85 -26.80
N GLU A 25 -0.63 -14.79 -27.73
CA GLU A 25 -0.69 -16.21 -27.42
C GLU A 25 0.37 -16.65 -26.40
N ALA A 26 1.59 -16.13 -26.52
CA ALA A 26 2.63 -16.39 -25.54
C ALA A 26 2.26 -15.79 -24.16
N THR A 27 1.60 -14.60 -24.11
CA THR A 27 1.09 -13.99 -22.88
C THR A 27 0.01 -14.86 -22.24
N LYS A 28 -0.95 -15.36 -23.04
CA LYS A 28 -1.99 -16.28 -22.57
C LYS A 28 -1.38 -17.50 -21.90
N ASN A 29 -0.45 -18.17 -22.58
CA ASN A 29 0.16 -19.40 -22.11
C ASN A 29 1.08 -19.19 -20.89
N ALA A 30 1.89 -18.14 -20.90
CA ALA A 30 2.90 -17.93 -19.86
C ALA A 30 2.38 -17.25 -18.60
N PHE A 31 1.33 -16.38 -18.71
CA PHE A 31 0.88 -15.54 -17.60
C PHE A 31 -0.59 -15.75 -17.24
N VAL A 32 -1.49 -15.83 -18.24
CA VAL A 32 -2.93 -15.90 -17.97
C VAL A 32 -3.38 -17.31 -17.59
N MET A 33 -2.95 -18.35 -18.27
CA MET A 33 -3.31 -19.72 -17.91
C MET A 33 -2.80 -20.11 -16.50
N PRO A 34 -1.55 -19.79 -16.10
CA PRO A 34 -1.11 -19.99 -14.72
C PRO A 34 -1.97 -19.23 -13.69
N PHE A 35 -2.41 -18.01 -14.00
CA PHE A 35 -3.31 -17.25 -13.13
C PHE A 35 -4.68 -17.92 -12.99
N ILE A 36 -5.32 -18.35 -14.08
CA ILE A 36 -6.59 -19.07 -14.05
C ILE A 36 -6.44 -20.37 -13.24
N ASN A 37 -5.33 -21.08 -13.42
CA ASN A 37 -5.03 -22.30 -12.67
C ASN A 37 -4.79 -22.04 -11.17
N ALA A 38 -4.17 -20.89 -10.80
CA ALA A 38 -4.03 -20.49 -9.41
C ALA A 38 -5.38 -20.19 -8.73
N LEU A 39 -6.39 -19.75 -9.50
CA LEU A 39 -7.79 -19.65 -9.04
C LEU A 39 -8.48 -21.00 -8.97
N ASP A 40 -7.75 -22.11 -9.13
CA ASP A 40 -8.25 -23.50 -9.05
C ASP A 40 -9.21 -23.92 -10.17
N TYR A 41 -9.17 -23.20 -11.31
CA TYR A 41 -9.88 -23.62 -12.52
C TYR A 41 -8.94 -24.41 -13.44
N ASN A 42 -9.38 -25.60 -13.87
CA ASN A 42 -8.57 -26.45 -14.74
C ASN A 42 -8.61 -25.96 -16.19
N VAL A 43 -7.56 -25.28 -16.60
CA VAL A 43 -7.41 -24.71 -17.96
C VAL A 43 -7.31 -25.77 -19.09
N PHE A 44 -7.10 -27.03 -18.74
CA PHE A 44 -7.07 -28.16 -19.67
C PHE A 44 -8.42 -28.90 -19.78
N ASN A 45 -9.40 -28.48 -18.99
CA ASN A 45 -10.77 -29.02 -19.08
C ASN A 45 -11.69 -27.99 -19.77
N PRO A 46 -12.06 -28.21 -21.05
CA PRO A 46 -12.87 -27.24 -21.81
C PRO A 46 -14.33 -27.12 -21.30
N THR A 47 -14.79 -28.04 -20.45
CA THR A 47 -16.09 -27.91 -19.79
C THR A 47 -16.04 -26.99 -18.59
N GLU A 48 -14.85 -26.63 -18.12
CA GLU A 48 -14.61 -25.74 -17.01
C GLU A 48 -14.01 -24.39 -17.46
N VAL A 49 -12.99 -24.44 -18.33
CA VAL A 49 -12.38 -23.26 -18.96
C VAL A 49 -12.43 -23.46 -20.46
N CYS A 50 -13.44 -22.88 -21.11
CA CYS A 50 -13.62 -22.98 -22.55
C CYS A 50 -12.70 -21.98 -23.26
N PRO A 51 -11.67 -22.43 -24.00
CA PRO A 51 -10.83 -21.54 -24.79
C PRO A 51 -11.59 -21.10 -26.05
N GLU A 52 -11.23 -19.95 -26.59
CA GLU A 52 -11.82 -19.38 -27.81
C GLU A 52 -13.37 -19.45 -27.79
N PHE A 53 -13.97 -19.03 -26.68
CA PHE A 53 -15.40 -19.12 -26.47
C PHE A 53 -16.17 -18.31 -27.53
N HIS A 54 -17.13 -18.96 -28.19
CA HIS A 54 -17.97 -18.39 -29.22
C HIS A 54 -19.40 -18.19 -28.73
N ALA A 55 -19.96 -17.00 -28.97
CA ALA A 55 -21.38 -16.73 -28.78
C ALA A 55 -21.93 -16.03 -30.03
N ASP A 56 -23.24 -16.19 -30.28
CA ASP A 56 -23.90 -15.51 -31.40
C ASP A 56 -24.06 -14.01 -31.08
N VAL A 57 -23.08 -13.21 -31.51
CA VAL A 57 -23.11 -11.75 -31.37
C VAL A 57 -23.75 -11.15 -32.65
N PRO A 58 -24.87 -10.42 -32.54
CA PRO A 58 -25.53 -9.82 -33.71
C PRO A 58 -24.61 -8.88 -34.48
N GLY A 59 -24.48 -9.11 -35.80
CA GLY A 59 -23.70 -8.25 -36.69
C GLY A 59 -22.18 -8.54 -36.68
N VAL A 60 -21.68 -9.48 -35.93
CA VAL A 60 -20.25 -9.83 -35.84
C VAL A 60 -20.08 -11.33 -36.16
N LYS A 61 -19.27 -11.65 -37.15
CA LYS A 61 -18.95 -13.03 -37.54
C LYS A 61 -17.53 -13.38 -37.15
N GLY A 62 -17.34 -14.52 -36.48
CA GLY A 62 -16.01 -15.10 -36.23
C GLY A 62 -15.20 -14.49 -35.10
N GLU A 63 -15.76 -13.57 -34.31
CA GLU A 63 -15.11 -13.15 -33.05
C GLU A 63 -15.22 -14.27 -32.02
N LYS A 64 -14.28 -14.30 -31.08
CA LYS A 64 -14.22 -15.25 -29.95
C LYS A 64 -13.58 -14.56 -28.77
N VAL A 65 -14.12 -14.76 -27.58
CA VAL A 65 -13.44 -14.36 -26.34
C VAL A 65 -12.39 -15.40 -25.98
N ASP A 66 -11.24 -14.99 -25.52
CA ASP A 66 -10.09 -15.89 -25.32
C ASP A 66 -10.41 -17.05 -24.37
N TYR A 67 -11.08 -16.79 -23.23
CA TYR A 67 -11.55 -17.83 -22.32
C TYR A 67 -12.90 -17.50 -21.73
N ALA A 68 -13.70 -18.55 -21.47
CA ALA A 68 -14.88 -18.48 -20.65
C ALA A 68 -14.79 -19.50 -19.52
N ILE A 69 -14.92 -19.06 -18.28
CA ILE A 69 -15.11 -19.96 -17.14
C ILE A 69 -16.58 -20.37 -17.10
N MET A 70 -16.81 -21.68 -17.13
CA MET A 70 -18.13 -22.28 -17.22
C MET A 70 -18.62 -22.73 -15.86
N MET A 71 -19.90 -22.45 -15.59
CA MET A 71 -20.62 -22.96 -14.41
C MET A 71 -21.97 -23.47 -14.87
N ASP A 72 -22.34 -24.71 -14.52
CA ASP A 72 -23.59 -25.37 -14.90
C ASP A 72 -23.88 -25.33 -16.42
N GLY A 73 -22.83 -25.45 -17.23
CA GLY A 73 -22.91 -25.43 -18.69
C GLY A 73 -23.11 -24.05 -19.32
N ALA A 74 -23.04 -22.97 -18.54
CA ALA A 74 -23.12 -21.60 -19.04
C ALA A 74 -21.86 -20.78 -18.68
N PRO A 75 -21.45 -19.80 -19.51
CA PRO A 75 -20.35 -18.92 -19.18
C PRO A 75 -20.74 -18.02 -17.99
N ILE A 76 -19.89 -17.96 -16.96
CA ILE A 76 -20.09 -17.10 -15.81
C ILE A 76 -19.06 -15.97 -15.74
N ILE A 77 -17.82 -16.22 -16.17
CA ILE A 77 -16.74 -15.23 -16.29
C ILE A 77 -16.18 -15.30 -17.71
N LEU A 78 -16.11 -14.17 -18.40
CA LEU A 78 -15.41 -14.03 -19.68
C LEU A 78 -14.07 -13.39 -19.48
N ILE A 79 -13.03 -13.87 -20.17
CA ILE A 79 -11.67 -13.36 -20.06
C ILE A 79 -11.15 -13.00 -21.45
N GLU A 80 -10.83 -11.74 -21.64
CA GLU A 80 -10.18 -11.21 -22.84
C GLU A 80 -8.73 -10.85 -22.53
N CYS A 81 -7.81 -11.35 -23.32
CA CYS A 81 -6.38 -11.20 -23.13
C CYS A 81 -5.79 -10.25 -24.16
N LYS A 82 -4.71 -9.57 -23.77
CA LYS A 82 -3.88 -8.77 -24.67
C LYS A 82 -2.41 -9.10 -24.44
N CYS A 83 -1.55 -8.74 -25.38
CA CYS A 83 -0.12 -8.89 -25.18
C CYS A 83 0.31 -8.13 -23.91
N TRP A 84 1.28 -8.66 -23.16
CA TRP A 84 1.67 -8.13 -21.84
C TRP A 84 2.07 -6.64 -21.85
N ASN A 85 2.61 -6.15 -22.97
CA ASN A 85 3.01 -4.74 -23.13
C ASN A 85 1.89 -3.84 -23.65
N ALA A 86 0.69 -4.38 -23.92
CA ALA A 86 -0.43 -3.59 -24.38
C ALA A 86 -1.06 -2.78 -23.25
N SER A 87 -1.36 -1.52 -23.51
CA SER A 87 -2.16 -0.71 -22.60
C SER A 87 -3.61 -1.17 -22.64
N LEU A 88 -4.20 -1.40 -21.48
CA LEU A 88 -5.62 -1.73 -21.32
C LEU A 88 -6.54 -0.50 -21.31
N GLU A 89 -5.98 0.72 -21.45
CA GLU A 89 -6.74 1.98 -21.53
C GLU A 89 -7.49 2.17 -22.86
N ASN A 90 -7.16 1.37 -23.88
CA ASN A 90 -7.77 1.53 -25.19
C ASN A 90 -9.21 1.02 -25.19
N PRO A 91 -10.23 1.87 -25.52
CA PRO A 91 -11.64 1.47 -25.59
C PRO A 91 -11.91 0.29 -26.55
N LYS A 92 -11.08 0.12 -27.57
CA LYS A 92 -11.19 -1.01 -28.53
C LYS A 92 -10.93 -2.36 -27.87
N HIS A 93 -10.06 -2.42 -26.87
CA HIS A 93 -9.76 -3.67 -26.15
C HIS A 93 -10.94 -4.14 -25.31
N ASN A 94 -11.77 -3.21 -24.85
CA ASN A 94 -12.96 -3.52 -24.06
C ASN A 94 -14.18 -3.85 -24.91
N SER A 95 -14.19 -3.46 -26.19
CA SER A 95 -15.37 -3.57 -27.06
C SER A 95 -15.78 -5.02 -27.34
N GLN A 96 -14.82 -5.95 -27.46
CA GLN A 96 -15.10 -7.36 -27.70
C GLN A 96 -15.66 -8.02 -26.44
N LEU A 97 -14.98 -7.90 -25.31
CA LEU A 97 -15.44 -8.38 -24.02
C LEU A 97 -16.84 -7.83 -23.67
N TYR A 98 -17.06 -6.53 -23.89
CA TYR A 98 -18.36 -5.87 -23.69
C TYR A 98 -19.46 -6.49 -24.53
N ARG A 99 -19.26 -6.71 -25.83
CA ARG A 99 -20.27 -7.32 -26.71
C ARG A 99 -20.65 -8.72 -26.25
N TYR A 100 -19.66 -9.54 -25.92
CA TYR A 100 -19.90 -10.90 -25.43
C TYR A 100 -20.60 -10.92 -24.08
N PHE A 101 -20.21 -10.01 -23.20
CA PHE A 101 -20.88 -9.87 -21.90
C PHE A 101 -22.38 -9.59 -22.09
N CYS A 102 -22.75 -8.66 -22.98
CA CYS A 102 -24.14 -8.26 -23.19
C CYS A 102 -25.02 -9.37 -23.80
N VAL A 103 -24.47 -10.31 -24.56
CA VAL A 103 -25.22 -11.35 -25.27
C VAL A 103 -25.18 -12.72 -24.55
N THR A 104 -24.36 -12.87 -23.54
CA THR A 104 -24.21 -14.11 -22.77
C THR A 104 -24.88 -14.02 -21.40
N LYS A 105 -24.83 -15.11 -20.66
CA LYS A 105 -25.23 -15.16 -19.24
C LYS A 105 -24.09 -14.84 -18.28
N ALA A 106 -22.94 -14.42 -18.82
CA ALA A 106 -21.78 -14.06 -17.99
C ALA A 106 -22.13 -12.89 -17.07
N LYS A 107 -21.69 -12.99 -15.82
CA LYS A 107 -21.86 -11.94 -14.80
C LYS A 107 -20.60 -11.18 -14.53
N PHE A 108 -19.46 -11.70 -14.95
CA PHE A 108 -18.16 -11.08 -14.77
C PHE A 108 -17.35 -11.09 -16.06
N GLY A 109 -16.64 -10.00 -16.32
CA GLY A 109 -15.68 -9.86 -17.39
C GLY A 109 -14.29 -9.54 -16.84
N ILE A 110 -13.26 -10.17 -17.36
CA ILE A 110 -11.86 -9.88 -17.03
C ILE A 110 -11.14 -9.45 -18.28
N LEU A 111 -10.61 -8.23 -18.30
CA LEU A 111 -9.69 -7.76 -19.32
C LEU A 111 -8.26 -7.80 -18.74
N THR A 112 -7.35 -8.46 -19.43
CA THR A 112 -5.99 -8.60 -18.90
C THR A 112 -4.91 -8.57 -19.99
N ASN A 113 -3.71 -8.13 -19.60
CA ASN A 113 -2.48 -8.32 -20.36
C ASN A 113 -1.50 -9.28 -19.63
N GLY A 114 -2.01 -10.08 -18.69
CA GLY A 114 -1.20 -10.98 -17.88
C GLY A 114 -0.45 -10.31 -16.72
N ILE A 115 -0.33 -8.98 -16.71
CA ILE A 115 0.24 -8.19 -15.60
C ILE A 115 -0.88 -7.48 -14.84
N LEU A 116 -1.73 -6.76 -15.54
CA LEU A 116 -2.88 -6.08 -14.97
C LEU A 116 -4.14 -6.85 -15.32
N TYR A 117 -4.98 -7.10 -14.33
CA TYR A 117 -6.28 -7.74 -14.44
C TYR A 117 -7.35 -6.76 -14.02
N ARG A 118 -8.29 -6.43 -14.91
CA ARG A 118 -9.43 -5.54 -14.68
C ARG A 118 -10.71 -6.33 -14.66
N PHE A 119 -11.43 -6.27 -13.57
CA PHE A 119 -12.66 -7.03 -13.33
C PHE A 119 -13.87 -6.14 -13.51
N TYR A 120 -14.79 -6.57 -14.34
CA TYR A 120 -16.03 -5.86 -14.69
C TYR A 120 -17.27 -6.70 -14.35
N THR A 121 -18.38 -6.02 -14.10
CA THR A 121 -19.70 -6.62 -13.89
C THR A 121 -20.80 -5.65 -14.38
N ASP A 122 -22.06 -5.91 -14.05
CA ASP A 122 -23.24 -5.18 -14.49
C ASP A 122 -24.00 -4.49 -13.34
N ILE A 123 -23.26 -3.72 -12.49
CA ILE A 123 -23.84 -3.07 -11.29
C ILE A 123 -24.90 -2.04 -11.68
N LYS A 124 -24.61 -1.19 -12.70
CA LYS A 124 -25.50 -0.08 -13.08
C LYS A 124 -26.75 -0.55 -13.81
N GLN A 125 -26.62 -1.53 -14.66
CA GLN A 125 -27.70 -2.03 -15.49
C GLN A 125 -27.47 -3.51 -15.81
N ASN A 126 -28.45 -4.35 -15.46
CA ASN A 126 -28.35 -5.80 -15.65
C ASN A 126 -28.02 -6.17 -17.12
N ASN A 127 -27.10 -7.12 -17.30
CA ASN A 127 -26.54 -7.59 -18.57
C ASN A 127 -25.86 -6.51 -19.42
N LEU A 128 -25.48 -5.37 -18.84
CA LEU A 128 -24.70 -4.33 -19.49
C LEU A 128 -23.42 -4.10 -18.70
N MET A 129 -22.29 -4.54 -19.23
CA MET A 129 -21.01 -4.41 -18.55
C MET A 129 -20.70 -2.95 -18.24
N ASP A 130 -20.32 -2.65 -17.00
CA ASP A 130 -19.94 -1.30 -16.58
C ASP A 130 -18.66 -0.81 -17.31
N GLU A 131 -18.56 0.50 -17.54
CA GLU A 131 -17.39 1.10 -18.20
C GLU A 131 -16.13 1.03 -17.35
N LYS A 132 -16.29 1.11 -16.02
CA LYS A 132 -15.18 1.07 -15.07
C LYS A 132 -15.08 -0.30 -14.40
N PRO A 133 -13.85 -0.83 -14.25
CA PRO A 133 -13.65 -2.03 -13.46
C PRO A 133 -14.01 -1.76 -11.99
N PHE A 134 -14.63 -2.73 -11.34
CA PHE A 134 -14.88 -2.67 -9.89
C PHE A 134 -13.67 -3.13 -9.08
N PHE A 135 -12.77 -3.90 -9.70
CA PHE A 135 -11.54 -4.38 -9.09
C PHE A 135 -10.41 -4.41 -10.12
N GLU A 136 -9.23 -3.99 -9.70
CA GLU A 136 -8.00 -4.11 -10.47
C GLU A 136 -6.95 -4.86 -9.63
N PHE A 137 -6.25 -5.79 -10.27
CA PHE A 137 -5.18 -6.55 -9.65
C PHE A 137 -3.93 -6.48 -10.51
N ASN A 138 -2.84 -5.94 -9.95
CA ASN A 138 -1.55 -5.83 -10.62
C ASN A 138 -0.60 -6.91 -10.08
N MET A 139 -0.21 -7.87 -10.93
CA MET A 139 0.70 -8.96 -10.59
C MET A 139 2.10 -8.49 -10.18
N MET A 140 2.48 -7.25 -10.49
CA MET A 140 3.80 -6.69 -10.18
C MET A 140 3.78 -5.84 -8.90
N ASP A 141 2.57 -5.43 -8.44
CA ASP A 141 2.39 -4.57 -7.28
C ASP A 141 1.05 -4.89 -6.62
N PHE A 142 1.06 -5.74 -5.61
CA PHE A 142 -0.15 -6.16 -4.90
C PHE A 142 0.08 -6.25 -3.39
N SER A 143 -0.99 -5.97 -2.63
CA SER A 143 -1.04 -6.14 -1.19
C SER A 143 -1.67 -7.49 -0.79
N GLU A 144 -1.46 -7.93 0.44
CA GLU A 144 -2.16 -9.12 0.98
C GLU A 144 -3.69 -8.95 0.99
N SER A 145 -4.15 -7.74 1.21
CA SER A 145 -5.57 -7.40 1.14
C SER A 145 -6.12 -7.61 -0.28
N SER A 146 -5.42 -7.16 -1.34
CA SER A 146 -5.85 -7.39 -2.72
C SER A 146 -5.81 -8.87 -3.13
N VAL A 147 -4.87 -9.65 -2.60
CA VAL A 147 -4.85 -11.11 -2.79
C VAL A 147 -6.04 -11.79 -2.11
N THR A 148 -6.45 -11.31 -0.94
CA THR A 148 -7.65 -11.80 -0.24
C THR A 148 -8.92 -11.55 -1.05
N GLU A 149 -9.04 -10.36 -1.67
CA GLU A 149 -10.17 -10.06 -2.55
C GLU A 149 -10.13 -10.89 -3.84
N LEU A 150 -8.95 -11.06 -4.43
CA LEU A 150 -8.76 -11.93 -5.61
C LEU A 150 -9.17 -13.38 -5.33
N LYS A 151 -8.89 -13.91 -4.13
CA LYS A 151 -9.23 -15.27 -3.73
C LYS A 151 -10.73 -15.57 -3.82
N ARG A 152 -11.60 -14.56 -3.74
CA ARG A 152 -13.06 -14.72 -3.91
C ARG A 152 -13.46 -15.19 -5.30
N PHE A 153 -12.58 -15.00 -6.30
CA PHE A 153 -12.75 -15.50 -7.66
C PHE A 153 -12.28 -16.94 -7.84
N SER A 154 -11.67 -17.55 -6.81
CA SER A 154 -11.30 -18.97 -6.89
C SER A 154 -12.53 -19.87 -6.92
N LYS A 155 -12.40 -20.98 -7.63
CA LYS A 155 -13.48 -21.95 -7.85
C LYS A 155 -14.20 -22.37 -6.56
N ALA A 156 -13.45 -22.57 -5.48
CA ALA A 156 -14.00 -22.98 -4.18
C ALA A 156 -14.76 -21.87 -3.46
N ALA A 157 -14.39 -20.59 -3.68
CA ALA A 157 -14.98 -19.44 -3.00
C ALA A 157 -16.01 -18.69 -3.86
N PHE A 158 -16.06 -18.94 -5.15
CA PHE A 158 -16.88 -18.20 -6.09
C PHE A 158 -18.37 -18.52 -5.93
N ASN A 159 -19.15 -17.50 -5.57
CA ASN A 159 -20.60 -17.52 -5.53
C ASN A 159 -21.14 -16.31 -6.28
N PRO A 160 -21.84 -16.49 -7.44
CA PRO A 160 -22.26 -15.38 -8.29
C PRO A 160 -23.16 -14.35 -7.59
N GLU A 161 -24.06 -14.78 -6.70
CA GLU A 161 -24.98 -13.87 -6.00
C GLU A 161 -24.24 -12.99 -5.00
N GLN A 162 -23.36 -13.58 -4.18
CA GLN A 162 -22.55 -12.84 -3.20
C GLN A 162 -21.51 -11.95 -3.87
N MET A 163 -21.04 -12.34 -5.05
CA MET A 163 -20.04 -11.58 -5.80
C MET A 163 -20.58 -10.26 -6.36
N THR A 164 -21.87 -10.15 -6.66
CA THR A 164 -22.47 -8.89 -7.10
C THR A 164 -22.50 -7.86 -5.97
N ASP A 165 -22.89 -8.26 -4.77
CA ASP A 165 -22.85 -7.38 -3.59
C ASP A 165 -21.42 -7.00 -3.23
N PHE A 166 -20.50 -7.94 -3.32
CA PHE A 166 -19.06 -7.71 -3.11
C PHE A 166 -18.50 -6.70 -4.14
N ALA A 167 -18.78 -6.90 -5.42
CA ALA A 167 -18.35 -6.00 -6.49
C ALA A 167 -18.88 -4.57 -6.28
N THR A 168 -20.15 -4.44 -5.90
CA THR A 168 -20.77 -3.16 -5.59
C THR A 168 -20.08 -2.45 -4.43
N ASN A 169 -19.84 -3.16 -3.32
CA ASN A 169 -19.14 -2.61 -2.16
C ASN A 169 -17.69 -2.20 -2.48
N LEU A 170 -17.00 -3.03 -3.27
CA LEU A 170 -15.61 -2.76 -3.65
C LEU A 170 -15.51 -1.54 -4.57
N LEU A 171 -16.40 -1.42 -5.56
CA LEU A 171 -16.48 -0.27 -6.45
C LEU A 171 -16.69 1.02 -5.65
N TYR A 172 -17.70 1.07 -4.78
CA TYR A 172 -17.97 2.27 -3.98
C TYR A 172 -16.83 2.58 -3.02
N THR A 173 -16.25 1.56 -2.38
CA THR A 173 -15.08 1.75 -1.50
C THR A 173 -13.90 2.35 -2.26
N THR A 174 -13.62 1.86 -3.46
CA THR A 174 -12.53 2.36 -4.30
C THR A 174 -12.79 3.79 -4.76
N GLU A 175 -14.00 4.11 -5.22
CA GLU A 175 -14.36 5.47 -5.64
C GLU A 175 -14.35 6.45 -4.46
N ILE A 176 -14.81 6.05 -3.27
CA ILE A 176 -14.75 6.90 -2.06
C ILE A 176 -13.28 7.15 -1.67
N LYS A 177 -12.41 6.14 -1.70
CA LYS A 177 -10.97 6.32 -1.43
C LYS A 177 -10.33 7.27 -2.44
N ARG A 178 -10.67 7.18 -3.72
CA ARG A 178 -10.20 8.10 -4.76
C ARG A 178 -10.62 9.54 -4.48
N ILE A 179 -11.92 9.75 -4.15
CA ILE A 179 -12.43 11.07 -3.78
C ILE A 179 -11.71 11.60 -2.54
N MET A 180 -11.50 10.76 -1.51
CA MET A 180 -10.74 11.15 -0.32
C MET A 180 -9.31 11.59 -0.65
N ALA A 181 -8.61 10.84 -1.51
CA ALA A 181 -7.25 11.18 -1.95
C ALA A 181 -7.21 12.53 -2.70
N GLU A 182 -8.20 12.81 -3.53
CA GLU A 182 -8.35 14.11 -4.19
C GLU A 182 -8.57 15.24 -3.17
N GLN A 183 -9.47 15.02 -2.20
CA GLN A 183 -9.71 16.02 -1.14
C GLN A 183 -8.47 16.28 -0.26
N LEU A 184 -7.58 15.28 -0.10
CA LEU A 184 -6.32 15.48 0.64
C LEU A 184 -5.34 16.37 -0.13
N THR A 185 -5.36 16.29 -1.46
CA THR A 185 -4.45 17.05 -2.32
C THR A 185 -5.00 18.44 -2.63
N GLU A 186 -6.26 18.47 -3.05
CA GLU A 186 -6.98 19.69 -3.43
C GLU A 186 -8.43 19.65 -2.89
N PRO A 187 -8.68 20.11 -1.65
CA PRO A 187 -10.01 20.07 -1.07
C PRO A 187 -11.01 20.91 -1.85
N SER A 188 -12.14 20.33 -2.21
CA SER A 188 -13.23 21.06 -2.85
C SER A 188 -13.87 22.11 -1.92
N ALA A 189 -14.44 23.14 -2.50
CA ALA A 189 -15.09 24.21 -1.70
C ALA A 189 -16.18 23.67 -0.76
N ASP A 190 -16.93 22.66 -1.18
CA ASP A 190 -17.99 22.09 -0.35
C ASP A 190 -17.45 21.24 0.79
N PHE A 191 -16.35 20.50 0.54
CA PHE A 191 -15.63 19.76 1.59
C PHE A 191 -15.05 20.74 2.64
N VAL A 192 -14.45 21.84 2.19
CA VAL A 192 -13.93 22.90 3.08
C VAL A 192 -15.06 23.57 3.88
N LYS A 193 -16.19 23.90 3.23
CA LYS A 193 -17.36 24.50 3.91
C LYS A 193 -17.94 23.55 4.97
N PHE A 194 -17.94 22.24 4.72
CA PHE A 194 -18.39 21.27 5.72
C PHE A 194 -17.63 21.42 7.03
N PHE A 195 -16.28 21.46 7.00
CA PHE A 195 -15.47 21.66 8.21
C PHE A 195 -15.57 23.07 8.76
N ALA A 196 -15.52 24.08 7.89
CA ALA A 196 -15.62 25.48 8.31
C ALA A 196 -16.92 25.77 9.07
N SER A 197 -18.06 25.18 8.67
CA SER A 197 -19.33 25.34 9.33
C SER A 197 -19.37 24.83 10.77
N GLN A 198 -18.51 23.86 11.11
CA GLN A 198 -18.44 23.28 12.46
C GLN A 198 -17.60 24.13 13.45
N VAL A 199 -16.67 24.94 12.92
CA VAL A 199 -15.69 25.67 13.75
C VAL A 199 -15.75 27.18 13.60
N TYR A 200 -16.48 27.71 12.62
CA TYR A 200 -16.60 29.13 12.33
C TYR A 200 -18.07 29.57 12.24
N THR A 201 -18.47 30.46 13.11
CA THR A 201 -19.86 30.94 13.22
C THR A 201 -20.19 32.15 12.32
N GLY A 202 -19.17 32.69 11.62
CA GLY A 202 -19.34 33.83 10.73
C GLY A 202 -19.83 33.43 9.33
N ARG A 203 -20.13 34.44 8.50
CA ARG A 203 -20.58 34.24 7.12
C ARG A 203 -19.42 33.65 6.27
N GLN A 204 -19.67 32.54 5.58
CA GLN A 204 -18.72 31.90 4.71
C GLN A 204 -18.61 32.61 3.34
N THR A 205 -17.84 33.70 3.29
CA THR A 205 -17.52 34.39 2.04
C THR A 205 -16.44 33.67 1.29
N THR A 206 -16.21 33.97 -0.01
CA THR A 206 -15.18 33.38 -0.83
C THR A 206 -13.80 33.48 -0.16
N ALA A 207 -13.42 34.64 0.36
CA ALA A 207 -12.16 34.85 1.06
C ALA A 207 -12.04 33.99 2.34
N VAL A 208 -13.14 33.76 3.06
CA VAL A 208 -13.15 32.84 4.22
C VAL A 208 -12.95 31.41 3.76
N VAL A 209 -13.63 30.97 2.69
CA VAL A 209 -13.47 29.61 2.15
C VAL A 209 -12.03 29.38 1.68
N GLU A 210 -11.42 30.31 0.97
CA GLU A 210 -10.01 30.24 0.55
C GLU A 210 -9.07 30.08 1.74
N LYS A 211 -9.24 30.89 2.79
CA LYS A 211 -8.47 30.76 4.03
C LYS A 211 -8.65 29.38 4.69
N PHE A 212 -9.90 28.90 4.77
CA PHE A 212 -10.19 27.58 5.33
C PHE A 212 -9.70 26.42 4.46
N THR A 213 -9.52 26.63 3.16
CA THR A 213 -8.92 25.62 2.25
C THR A 213 -7.50 25.26 2.73
N GLU A 214 -6.66 26.27 2.97
CA GLU A 214 -5.29 26.04 3.45
C GLU A 214 -5.27 25.43 4.88
N ILE A 215 -6.17 25.88 5.74
CA ILE A 215 -6.30 25.30 7.09
C ILE A 215 -6.72 23.84 7.00
N THR A 216 -7.74 23.51 6.21
CA THR A 216 -8.25 22.14 6.04
C THR A 216 -7.18 21.20 5.48
N LYS A 217 -6.47 21.65 4.44
CA LYS A 217 -5.38 20.90 3.81
C LYS A 217 -4.27 20.57 4.81
N ARG A 218 -3.83 21.54 5.59
CA ARG A 218 -2.84 21.35 6.65
C ARG A 218 -3.34 20.41 7.74
N SER A 219 -4.55 20.64 8.25
CA SER A 219 -5.13 19.83 9.32
C SER A 219 -5.32 18.36 8.91
N LEU A 220 -5.73 18.10 7.66
CA LEU A 220 -5.83 16.74 7.15
C LEU A 220 -4.46 16.04 7.10
N LYS A 221 -3.43 16.75 6.63
CA LYS A 221 -2.06 16.21 6.59
C LYS A 221 -1.54 15.92 8.00
N GLU A 222 -1.71 16.84 8.94
CA GLU A 222 -1.33 16.66 10.34
C GLU A 222 -2.08 15.47 10.97
N PHE A 223 -3.40 15.39 10.79
CA PHE A 223 -4.21 14.29 11.31
C PHE A 223 -3.76 12.92 10.80
N ILE A 224 -3.43 12.80 9.51
CA ILE A 224 -2.92 11.55 8.95
C ILE A 224 -1.58 11.19 9.55
N ASN A 225 -0.66 12.15 9.67
CA ASN A 225 0.66 11.93 10.28
C ASN A 225 0.53 11.50 11.75
N ASP A 226 -0.39 12.10 12.49
CA ASP A 226 -0.68 11.69 13.88
C ASP A 226 -1.20 10.26 13.92
N ARG A 227 -2.13 9.88 13.05
CA ARG A 227 -2.64 8.50 12.97
C ARG A 227 -1.57 7.48 12.59
N ILE A 228 -0.67 7.81 11.68
CA ILE A 228 0.48 6.97 11.32
C ILE A 228 1.39 6.82 12.54
N THR A 229 1.70 7.92 13.21
CA THR A 229 2.56 7.93 14.41
C THR A 229 1.96 7.09 15.54
N ASP A 230 0.66 7.21 15.78
CA ASP A 230 -0.04 6.42 16.81
C ASP A 230 -0.02 4.92 16.49
N ARG A 231 -0.25 4.56 15.22
CA ARG A 231 -0.17 3.15 14.79
C ARG A 231 1.24 2.57 14.93
N LEU A 232 2.25 3.36 14.60
CA LEU A 232 3.65 2.96 14.77
C LEU A 232 4.00 2.78 16.26
N LYS A 233 3.54 3.68 17.13
CA LYS A 233 3.68 3.53 18.57
C LYS A 233 3.00 2.26 19.07
N SER A 234 1.75 2.03 18.71
CA SER A 234 0.99 0.84 19.11
C SER A 234 1.60 -0.47 18.59
N ALA A 235 2.23 -0.46 17.41
CA ALA A 235 2.92 -1.63 16.87
C ALA A 235 4.26 -1.92 17.58
N ILE A 236 4.84 -0.90 18.22
CA ILE A 236 6.06 -1.01 19.02
C ILE A 236 5.75 -1.50 20.44
N ASP A 237 4.56 -1.17 20.97
CA ASP A 237 4.12 -1.50 22.33
C ASP A 237 3.47 -2.90 22.44
N LEU A 238 3.43 -3.72 21.37
CA LEU A 238 3.00 -5.11 21.43
C LEU A 238 4.16 -5.99 21.94
N PRO A 239 4.12 -6.49 23.20
CA PRO A 239 5.02 -7.55 23.62
C PRO A 239 4.64 -8.84 22.91
N ASP A 240 5.63 -9.62 22.47
CA ASP A 240 5.46 -11.04 22.16
C ASP A 240 4.81 -11.72 23.36
N THR A 241 3.52 -11.98 23.30
CA THR A 241 2.80 -12.69 24.35
C THR A 241 1.97 -13.82 23.80
N THR A 242 2.50 -15.02 23.94
CA THR A 242 1.69 -16.15 24.42
C THR A 242 1.42 -15.93 25.91
N ALA A 243 0.18 -15.51 26.30
CA ALA A 243 -0.58 -15.95 27.48
C ALA A 243 -1.66 -14.94 27.91
N THR A 244 -2.78 -15.48 28.21
CA THR A 244 -4.14 -15.14 28.68
C THR A 244 -4.35 -13.88 29.56
N PRO A 245 -5.58 -13.31 29.56
CA PRO A 245 -5.89 -11.98 30.09
C PRO A 245 -6.31 -11.96 31.56
N THR A 246 -6.01 -10.87 32.25
CA THR A 246 -6.77 -10.46 33.45
C THR A 246 -6.78 -8.91 33.60
N ASP A 247 -7.94 -8.43 34.01
CA ASP A 247 -8.43 -7.05 34.13
C ASP A 247 -7.61 -6.08 35.02
N THR A 248 -7.61 -4.82 34.71
CA THR A 248 -8.24 -3.63 35.34
C THR A 248 -7.35 -2.37 35.17
N PRO A 249 -7.91 -1.17 35.05
CA PRO A 249 -7.25 0.01 34.52
C PRO A 249 -6.65 0.91 35.61
N GLU A 250 -5.48 1.47 35.35
CA GLU A 250 -5.01 2.64 36.11
C GLU A 250 -4.45 3.74 35.19
N SER A 251 -4.82 4.93 35.54
CA SER A 251 -4.66 6.23 34.96
C SER A 251 -3.21 6.60 34.59
N VAL A 252 -2.99 7.09 33.36
CA VAL A 252 -1.74 7.72 32.94
C VAL A 252 -1.97 9.22 32.77
N SER A 253 -1.22 9.97 33.55
CA SER A 253 -1.15 11.41 33.58
C SER A 253 -0.65 12.00 32.25
N VAL A 254 -1.39 12.99 31.77
CA VAL A 254 -1.07 13.85 30.65
C VAL A 254 0.17 14.68 30.96
N VAL A 255 1.20 14.59 30.12
CA VAL A 255 2.31 15.53 30.10
C VAL A 255 2.07 16.49 28.93
N GLU A 256 1.86 17.76 29.25
CA GLU A 256 1.70 18.85 28.30
C GLU A 256 2.94 19.03 27.41
N PRO A 257 2.79 19.35 26.12
CA PRO A 257 3.92 19.71 25.26
C PRO A 257 4.34 21.17 25.49
N LEU A 258 5.62 21.37 25.70
CA LEU A 258 6.25 22.69 25.71
C LEU A 258 6.18 23.36 24.34
N PRO A 259 6.13 24.71 24.25
CA PRO A 259 5.85 25.46 23.03
C PRO A 259 6.96 25.29 21.99
N SER A 260 6.58 24.94 20.77
CA SER A 260 7.44 24.76 19.62
C SER A 260 7.83 26.10 19.00
N ASP A 261 9.10 26.41 19.05
CA ASP A 261 9.77 27.57 18.45
C ASP A 261 9.98 27.38 16.94
N GLY A 262 8.92 27.42 16.15
CA GLY A 262 8.96 27.52 14.66
C GLY A 262 9.75 26.45 13.89
N ILE A 263 10.07 25.29 14.49
CA ILE A 263 10.78 24.18 13.86
C ILE A 263 9.74 23.20 13.29
N VAL A 264 9.82 22.92 11.98
CA VAL A 264 8.93 21.97 11.29
C VAL A 264 9.76 20.77 10.86
N THR A 265 9.56 19.64 11.52
CA THR A 265 10.18 18.36 11.14
C THR A 265 9.67 17.91 9.78
N THR A 266 10.58 17.63 8.85
CA THR A 266 10.27 17.22 7.48
C THR A 266 10.00 15.71 7.38
N GLU A 267 9.28 15.28 6.33
CA GLU A 267 9.03 13.85 6.06
C GLU A 267 10.35 13.10 5.86
N GLU A 268 11.32 13.73 5.23
CA GLU A 268 12.63 13.15 4.96
C GLU A 268 13.44 12.93 6.25
N GLU A 269 13.29 13.80 7.25
CA GLU A 269 13.92 13.64 8.57
C GLU A 269 13.28 12.47 9.35
N LEU A 270 11.98 12.31 9.27
CA LEU A 270 11.27 11.17 9.88
C LEU A 270 11.64 9.85 9.19
N GLU A 271 11.72 9.81 7.86
CA GLU A 271 12.16 8.64 7.12
C GLU A 271 13.59 8.25 7.51
N GLY A 272 14.50 9.23 7.58
CA GLY A 272 15.87 9.02 8.06
C GLY A 272 15.92 8.46 9.49
N PHE A 273 15.06 8.94 10.39
CA PHE A 273 14.92 8.37 11.74
C PHE A 273 14.46 6.90 11.71
N HIS A 274 13.48 6.56 10.88
CA HIS A 274 12.99 5.19 10.77
C HIS A 274 14.02 4.24 10.19
N ILE A 275 14.85 4.68 9.24
CA ILE A 275 15.97 3.90 8.72
C ILE A 275 16.98 3.62 9.84
N VAL A 276 17.41 4.64 10.58
CA VAL A 276 18.34 4.46 11.71
C VAL A 276 17.74 3.55 12.78
N LYS A 277 16.46 3.70 13.08
CA LYS A 277 15.73 2.85 14.03
C LYS A 277 15.69 1.39 13.57
N SER A 278 15.48 1.13 12.28
CA SER A 278 15.50 -0.22 11.70
C SER A 278 16.87 -0.89 11.79
N ILE A 279 17.94 -0.13 11.57
CA ILE A 279 19.33 -0.60 11.69
C ILE A 279 19.66 -1.01 13.14
N LEU A 280 19.23 -0.19 14.10
CA LEU A 280 19.62 -0.32 15.49
C LEU A 280 18.77 -1.33 16.29
N ARG A 281 17.65 -1.81 15.76
CA ARG A 281 16.76 -2.77 16.43
C ARG A 281 17.45 -4.06 16.89
N GLU A 282 18.57 -4.42 16.27
CA GLU A 282 19.33 -5.62 16.59
C GLU A 282 20.25 -5.43 17.83
N VAL A 283 20.54 -4.20 18.22
CA VAL A 283 21.55 -3.88 19.25
C VAL A 283 21.01 -3.07 20.41
N VAL A 284 19.82 -2.47 20.28
CA VAL A 284 19.19 -1.68 21.34
C VAL A 284 17.67 -1.73 21.22
N ASP A 285 16.99 -1.60 22.37
CA ASP A 285 15.54 -1.44 22.39
C ASP A 285 15.16 -0.15 21.65
N VAL A 286 14.35 -0.30 20.59
CA VAL A 286 13.93 0.80 19.71
C VAL A 286 13.07 1.85 20.43
N THR A 287 12.50 1.53 21.59
CA THR A 287 11.75 2.48 22.45
C THR A 287 12.66 3.51 23.10
N LEU A 288 13.94 3.19 23.28
CA LEU A 288 14.94 4.10 23.82
C LEU A 288 15.47 5.10 22.78
N LEU A 289 15.13 4.92 21.51
CA LEU A 289 15.56 5.80 20.43
C LEU A 289 14.56 6.95 20.27
N GLN A 290 15.01 8.18 20.51
CA GLN A 290 14.21 9.38 20.37
C GLN A 290 14.93 10.38 19.47
N TYR A 291 14.17 11.21 18.79
CA TYR A 291 14.74 12.30 17.99
C TYR A 291 14.50 13.66 18.64
N LYS A 292 15.34 14.60 18.29
CA LYS A 292 15.18 16.01 18.61
C LYS A 292 15.50 16.83 17.38
N ASP A 293 14.51 17.49 16.86
CA ASP A 293 14.67 18.41 15.74
C ASP A 293 15.17 19.76 16.23
N THR A 294 16.10 20.37 15.46
CA THR A 294 16.64 21.69 15.72
C THR A 294 16.72 22.49 14.41
N LYS A 295 16.85 23.80 14.47
CA LYS A 295 17.03 24.65 13.27
C LYS A 295 18.20 24.25 12.37
N SER A 296 19.15 23.48 12.88
CA SER A 296 20.42 23.19 12.20
C SER A 296 20.58 21.74 11.76
N TYR A 297 20.02 20.79 12.51
CA TYR A 297 20.13 19.35 12.28
C TYR A 297 19.02 18.59 13.00
N PHE A 298 18.73 17.42 12.51
CA PHE A 298 17.82 16.45 13.13
C PHE A 298 18.65 15.41 13.91
N GLY A 299 18.59 15.45 15.24
CA GLY A 299 19.41 14.61 16.12
C GLY A 299 18.68 13.35 16.56
N ILE A 300 19.35 12.19 16.52
CA ILE A 300 18.84 10.90 17.02
C ILE A 300 19.62 10.52 18.27
N ASN A 301 18.90 10.35 19.38
CA ASN A 301 19.48 10.19 20.72
C ASN A 301 18.99 8.91 21.38
N LEU A 302 19.82 8.33 22.23
CA LEU A 302 19.45 7.23 23.11
C LEU A 302 18.83 7.81 24.40
N GLU A 303 17.66 7.27 24.81
CA GLU A 303 16.89 7.72 25.99
C GLU A 303 16.49 9.21 25.96
N GLY A 304 16.40 9.83 24.78
CA GLY A 304 16.11 11.25 24.65
C GLY A 304 17.20 12.21 25.17
N LYS A 305 18.35 11.70 25.59
CA LYS A 305 19.41 12.50 26.22
C LYS A 305 20.37 13.06 25.17
N PRO A 306 20.57 14.39 25.09
CA PRO A 306 21.54 15.01 24.14
C PRO A 306 22.96 14.53 24.34
N SER A 307 23.35 14.12 25.55
CA SER A 307 24.66 13.53 25.84
C SER A 307 24.84 12.13 25.25
N LYS A 308 23.76 11.46 24.88
CA LYS A 308 23.72 10.14 24.25
C LYS A 308 23.31 10.22 22.78
N THR A 309 23.82 11.23 22.04
CA THR A 309 23.56 11.37 20.61
C THR A 309 24.22 10.21 19.85
N ILE A 310 23.41 9.52 19.04
CA ILE A 310 23.83 8.43 18.16
C ILE A 310 24.32 9.01 16.85
N CYS A 311 23.45 9.78 16.18
CA CYS A 311 23.80 10.49 14.94
C CYS A 311 22.99 11.78 14.79
N ARG A 312 23.41 12.60 13.84
CA ARG A 312 22.70 13.80 13.40
C ARG A 312 22.51 13.74 11.88
N LEU A 313 21.33 14.12 11.43
CA LEU A 313 20.99 14.18 10.02
C LEU A 313 20.88 15.64 9.58
N TRP A 314 21.49 15.97 8.46
CA TRP A 314 21.32 17.24 7.74
C TRP A 314 20.71 16.88 6.39
N LEU A 315 19.41 17.09 6.24
CA LEU A 315 18.65 16.71 5.05
C LEU A 315 18.15 17.96 4.34
N LYS A 316 19.11 18.76 3.84
CA LYS A 316 18.78 19.93 3.02
C LYS A 316 18.69 19.52 1.54
N PRO A 317 17.85 20.20 0.72
CA PRO A 317 17.67 19.85 -0.70
C PRO A 317 18.98 19.72 -1.48
N ASP A 318 19.94 20.59 -1.20
CA ASP A 318 21.19 20.66 -1.95
C ASP A 318 22.33 19.78 -1.39
N LYS A 319 22.28 19.41 -0.12
CA LYS A 319 23.36 18.67 0.55
C LYS A 319 22.84 17.86 1.73
N LYS A 320 23.06 16.55 1.68
CA LYS A 320 22.63 15.61 2.73
C LYS A 320 23.85 14.97 3.40
N PHE A 321 23.84 14.91 4.73
CA PHE A 321 24.93 14.32 5.52
C PHE A 321 24.36 13.54 6.72
N VAL A 322 25.08 12.49 7.09
CA VAL A 322 24.95 11.81 8.38
C VAL A 322 26.19 12.08 9.21
N GLY A 323 26.02 12.74 10.34
CA GLY A 323 27.09 12.94 11.33
C GLY A 323 27.02 11.92 12.43
N ILE A 324 28.11 11.21 12.66
CA ILE A 324 28.23 10.22 13.73
C ILE A 324 29.36 10.68 14.64
N LEU A 325 29.10 10.68 15.97
CA LEU A 325 30.12 11.07 16.92
C LEU A 325 31.02 9.86 17.23
N ASP A 326 32.32 10.05 17.15
CA ASP A 326 33.29 9.07 17.62
C ASP A 326 33.35 9.01 19.17
N PRO A 327 34.10 8.07 19.78
CA PRO A 327 34.27 7.98 21.24
C PRO A 327 34.86 9.25 21.86
N ASP A 328 35.68 9.99 21.13
CA ASP A 328 36.34 11.22 21.59
C ASP A 328 35.42 12.46 21.44
N GLY A 329 34.20 12.29 20.98
CA GLY A 329 33.19 13.34 20.81
C GLY A 329 33.36 14.19 19.53
N LYS A 330 34.25 13.80 18.63
CA LYS A 330 34.36 14.42 17.30
C LYS A 330 33.33 13.91 16.37
N GLU A 331 32.71 14.80 15.60
CA GLU A 331 31.67 14.47 14.63
C GLU A 331 32.25 14.20 13.26
N ALA A 332 32.13 12.97 12.78
CA ALA A 332 32.47 12.59 11.41
C ALA A 332 31.23 12.70 10.52
N ARG A 333 31.24 13.65 9.58
CA ARG A 333 30.14 13.85 8.63
C ARG A 333 30.40 13.07 7.34
N LYS A 334 29.46 12.19 7.00
CA LYS A 334 29.48 11.42 5.76
C LYS A 334 28.42 11.94 4.81
N PRO A 335 28.77 12.34 3.59
CA PRO A 335 27.78 12.76 2.59
C PRO A 335 26.96 11.55 2.15
N ILE A 336 25.67 11.78 1.90
CA ILE A 336 24.75 10.79 1.32
C ILE A 336 23.99 11.45 0.16
N SER A 337 23.73 10.69 -0.88
CA SER A 337 22.94 11.14 -2.05
C SER A 337 21.44 10.90 -1.84
N ASN A 338 21.09 9.85 -1.10
CA ASN A 338 19.71 9.47 -0.74
C ASN A 338 19.70 8.81 0.63
N LEU A 339 18.51 8.67 1.22
CA LEU A 339 18.34 8.12 2.57
C LEU A 339 18.74 6.63 2.66
N ASN A 340 18.62 5.85 1.59
CA ASN A 340 18.99 4.44 1.60
C ASN A 340 20.49 4.22 1.85
N GLU A 341 21.33 5.22 1.58
CA GLU A 341 22.76 5.13 1.87
C GLU A 341 23.07 5.12 3.38
N ILE A 342 22.11 5.47 4.23
CA ILE A 342 22.23 5.33 5.69
C ILE A 342 22.41 3.85 6.08
N TYR A 343 21.83 2.89 5.34
CA TYR A 343 22.05 1.46 5.56
C TYR A 343 23.52 1.07 5.41
N GLY A 344 24.28 1.73 4.55
CA GLY A 344 25.72 1.54 4.40
C GLY A 344 26.54 1.98 5.63
N LEU A 345 25.92 2.70 6.58
CA LEU A 345 26.54 3.13 7.83
C LEU A 345 26.13 2.26 9.04
N ALA A 346 25.44 1.14 8.80
CA ALA A 346 24.82 0.31 9.82
C ALA A 346 25.81 -0.11 10.92
N GLU A 347 26.99 -0.62 10.58
CA GLU A 347 27.98 -1.08 11.55
C GLU A 347 28.50 0.07 12.43
N ILE A 348 28.74 1.25 11.86
CA ILE A 348 29.21 2.42 12.60
C ILE A 348 28.15 2.92 13.58
N LEU A 349 26.87 2.88 13.18
CA LEU A 349 25.75 3.24 14.05
C LEU A 349 25.57 2.24 15.18
N LYS A 350 25.69 0.94 14.91
CA LYS A 350 25.62 -0.14 15.91
C LYS A 350 26.77 -0.02 16.93
N ASP A 351 27.98 0.23 16.47
CA ASP A 351 29.14 0.39 17.36
C ASP A 351 29.02 1.64 18.24
N ARG A 352 28.45 2.74 17.70
CA ARG A 352 28.14 3.93 18.50
C ARG A 352 27.14 3.62 19.62
N VAL A 353 26.11 2.87 19.36
CA VAL A 353 25.13 2.48 20.38
C VAL A 353 25.75 1.56 21.44
N LYS A 354 26.55 0.57 21.03
CA LYS A 354 27.28 -0.30 21.97
C LYS A 354 28.17 0.53 22.91
N TYR A 355 28.92 1.51 22.38
CA TYR A 355 29.73 2.41 23.18
C TYR A 355 28.88 3.21 24.20
N LEU A 356 27.72 3.75 23.77
CA LEU A 356 26.83 4.53 24.63
C LEU A 356 26.14 3.68 25.72
N THR A 357 25.95 2.40 25.50
CA THR A 357 25.36 1.47 26.47
C THR A 357 26.38 0.93 27.45
N GLN A 358 27.63 0.69 27.05
CA GLN A 358 28.70 0.18 27.91
C GLN A 358 29.25 1.23 28.87
N ASN A 359 29.25 2.50 28.53
CA ASN A 359 29.73 3.60 29.34
C ASN A 359 28.67 4.25 30.25
N ASN A 360 27.62 3.49 30.66
CA ASN A 360 26.61 3.98 31.57
C ASN A 360 27.02 3.65 33.05
N PRO A 361 27.33 4.63 33.94
CA PRO A 361 27.82 4.37 35.28
C PRO A 361 26.74 3.90 36.28
N LYS A 362 25.63 3.32 35.86
CA LYS A 362 24.56 2.79 36.72
C LYS A 362 24.12 1.38 36.31
N GLN A 363 25.02 0.40 36.48
CA GLN A 363 24.60 -0.97 36.81
C GLN A 363 25.29 -1.37 38.13
N PRO A 364 24.55 -1.92 39.13
CA PRO A 364 25.17 -2.44 40.34
C PRO A 364 25.99 -3.69 39.95
N LYS A 365 27.26 -3.73 40.40
CA LYS A 365 28.11 -4.91 40.30
C LYS A 365 27.41 -6.05 40.99
N THR A 366 27.09 -7.10 40.29
CA THR A 366 26.71 -8.40 40.86
C THR A 366 27.92 -8.91 41.65
N ILE A 367 27.76 -9.04 42.95
CA ILE A 367 28.75 -9.65 43.84
C ILE A 367 28.62 -11.16 43.63
N GLU A 368 29.63 -11.77 43.04
CA GLU A 368 29.85 -13.20 43.13
C GLU A 368 30.27 -13.54 44.57
N SER A 369 29.55 -14.45 45.17
CA SER A 369 30.00 -15.28 46.25
C SER A 369 29.34 -16.65 46.18
#